data_9bd19ad4d2be6d84552c51002147ca92
#
_entry.id   9bd19ad4d2be6d84552c51002147ca92
#
_cell.length_a   1.000
_cell.length_b   1.000
_cell.length_c   1.000
_cell.angle_alpha   90.00
_cell.angle_beta   90.00
_cell.angle_gamma   90.00
#
_symmetry.space_group_name_H-M   'P 1'
#
loop_
_entity.id
_entity.type
_entity.pdbx_description
1 polymer ?
#
loop_
_entity_poly.entity_id
_entity_poly.type
_entity_poly.pdbx_seq_one_letter_code
_entity_poly.pdbx_strand_id
1 'polypeptide(L)'
;MKNRKGIILAGGSGTRLYPLTHAISKQIMPVYDKPMIYYPLSVLMEAGIREVLIITTPRDSETFKTLLGDGAQWGMNFEYKIQEKPNGLAEAFIIGEEFIGEDNVAMILGDNMFYGSHLSEMLKRANERENESTIFGYQVKDPRAYGVVEIDETGKAISIEEKPENPKSNYAVPGLYFYTNDVIEMAKNVKPSARGELEITSVNEEYMKRNKLYVETFGRGMTWFDTGTHDALLETASFVQTIEKRQGMQVCCPEEIAYQKGWITAEELSKLAEQYMKTDYGKYLKALIK
;
A
#
# COMPACT_ATOMS: atom_id res chain seq x y z
N MET A 1 -13.27 -7.15 18.24
CA MET A 1 -12.61 -7.00 16.91
C MET A 1 -11.16 -7.39 17.06
N LYS A 2 -10.67 -8.30 16.21
CA LYS A 2 -9.22 -8.51 16.11
C LYS A 2 -8.58 -7.22 15.61
N ASN A 3 -7.46 -6.84 16.18
CA ASN A 3 -6.67 -5.72 15.68
C ASN A 3 -6.14 -6.06 14.27
N ARG A 4 -5.80 -5.06 13.47
CA ARG A 4 -5.14 -5.27 12.18
C ARG A 4 -3.89 -4.40 12.10
N LYS A 5 -2.77 -5.05 11.86
CA LYS A 5 -1.48 -4.38 11.63
C LYS A 5 -1.23 -4.15 10.15
N GLY A 6 -0.38 -3.22 9.84
CA GLY A 6 -0.01 -2.89 8.46
C GLY A 6 1.39 -3.38 8.10
N ILE A 7 1.59 -3.75 6.85
CA ILE A 7 2.92 -3.95 6.25
C ILE A 7 3.02 -3.08 5.01
N ILE A 8 4.06 -2.25 4.93
CA ILE A 8 4.46 -1.60 3.69
C ILE A 8 5.70 -2.34 3.17
N LEU A 9 5.55 -3.00 2.01
CA LEU A 9 6.68 -3.64 1.36
C LEU A 9 7.37 -2.65 0.43
N ALA A 10 8.47 -2.10 0.92
CA ALA A 10 9.30 -1.10 0.24
C ALA A 10 10.66 -1.69 -0.21
N GLY A 11 10.66 -2.97 -0.56
CA GLY A 11 11.79 -3.70 -1.09
C GLY A 11 11.90 -3.58 -2.62
N GLY A 12 12.84 -4.36 -3.17
CA GLY A 12 13.06 -4.48 -4.61
C GLY A 12 14.13 -3.54 -5.15
N SER A 13 14.77 -3.97 -6.25
CA SER A 13 15.93 -3.27 -6.84
C SER A 13 15.57 -2.03 -7.64
N GLY A 14 14.31 -1.85 -8.03
CA GLY A 14 13.85 -0.72 -8.85
C GLY A 14 14.50 -0.63 -10.23
N THR A 15 15.01 -1.73 -10.78
CA THR A 15 15.81 -1.73 -12.02
C THR A 15 15.10 -1.18 -13.24
N ARG A 16 13.77 -1.26 -13.29
CA ARG A 16 12.95 -0.67 -14.36
C ARG A 16 13.01 0.86 -14.41
N LEU A 17 13.46 1.49 -13.32
CA LEU A 17 13.62 2.94 -13.18
C LEU A 17 15.10 3.39 -13.25
N TYR A 18 16.02 2.53 -13.65
CA TYR A 18 17.40 2.95 -13.88
C TYR A 18 17.47 4.04 -14.96
N PRO A 19 18.36 5.07 -14.78
CA PRO A 19 19.38 5.20 -13.72
C PRO A 19 18.88 5.85 -12.41
N LEU A 20 17.63 6.28 -12.29
CA LEU A 20 17.11 7.02 -11.14
C LEU A 20 17.31 6.28 -9.80
N THR A 21 17.12 4.97 -9.82
CA THR A 21 17.16 4.12 -8.62
C THR A 21 18.53 3.50 -8.33
N HIS A 22 19.59 3.96 -8.99
CA HIS A 22 20.95 3.49 -8.68
C HIS A 22 21.37 3.81 -7.24
N ALA A 23 21.04 5.00 -6.76
CA ALA A 23 21.49 5.50 -5.46
C ALA A 23 20.40 5.54 -4.39
N ILE A 24 19.13 5.50 -4.78
CA ILE A 24 17.98 5.63 -3.88
C ILE A 24 16.91 4.57 -4.17
N SER A 25 16.15 4.23 -3.13
CA SER A 25 14.95 3.41 -3.28
C SER A 25 13.89 4.15 -4.11
N LYS A 26 13.17 3.40 -4.96
CA LYS A 26 12.04 3.92 -5.71
C LYS A 26 11.01 4.62 -4.79
N GLN A 27 10.71 4.02 -3.67
CA GLN A 27 9.68 4.49 -2.74
C GLN A 27 10.04 5.80 -2.01
N ILE A 28 11.30 6.25 -2.12
CA ILE A 28 11.76 7.55 -1.61
C ILE A 28 11.70 8.63 -2.68
N MET A 29 11.63 8.24 -3.95
CA MET A 29 11.51 9.21 -5.04
C MET A 29 10.26 10.08 -4.88
N PRO A 30 10.33 11.35 -5.32
CA PRO A 30 9.19 12.24 -5.23
C PRO A 30 8.08 11.81 -6.21
N VAL A 31 6.85 11.83 -5.73
CA VAL A 31 5.65 11.88 -6.57
C VAL A 31 5.02 13.25 -6.33
N TYR A 32 5.28 14.17 -7.21
CA TYR A 32 5.00 15.59 -7.15
C TYR A 32 5.69 16.28 -5.95
N ASP A 33 5.04 16.43 -4.80
CA ASP A 33 5.50 17.27 -3.68
C ASP A 33 5.92 16.47 -2.43
N LYS A 34 5.79 15.16 -2.45
CA LYS A 34 6.13 14.28 -1.30
C LYS A 34 6.74 12.95 -1.73
N PRO A 35 7.44 12.23 -0.82
CA PRO A 35 7.99 10.91 -1.11
C PRO A 35 6.89 9.90 -1.45
N MET A 36 7.16 9.02 -2.41
CA MET A 36 6.22 7.99 -2.87
C MET A 36 5.61 7.18 -1.73
N ILE A 37 6.39 6.81 -0.71
CA ILE A 37 5.91 5.98 0.40
C ILE A 37 4.80 6.64 1.24
N TYR A 38 4.63 7.95 1.16
CA TYR A 38 3.53 8.65 1.86
C TYR A 38 2.16 8.23 1.34
N TYR A 39 2.06 7.87 0.06
CA TYR A 39 0.80 7.45 -0.55
C TYR A 39 0.31 6.10 0.00
N PRO A 40 1.07 5.00 -0.03
CA PRO A 40 0.64 3.75 0.60
C PRO A 40 0.50 3.86 2.12
N LEU A 41 1.35 4.66 2.81
CA LEU A 41 1.18 4.92 4.23
C LEU A 41 -0.19 5.54 4.51
N SER A 42 -0.58 6.56 3.75
CA SER A 42 -1.88 7.22 3.87
C SER A 42 -3.05 6.25 3.68
N VAL A 43 -2.93 5.27 2.80
CA VAL A 43 -3.97 4.23 2.61
C VAL A 43 -4.14 3.38 3.87
N LEU A 44 -3.05 2.95 4.51
CA LEU A 44 -3.12 2.23 5.79
C LEU A 44 -3.70 3.11 6.90
N MET A 45 -3.33 4.38 6.95
CA MET A 45 -3.89 5.35 7.90
C MET A 45 -5.39 5.53 7.68
N GLU A 46 -5.85 5.65 6.43
CA GLU A 46 -7.28 5.73 6.10
C GLU A 46 -8.05 4.48 6.53
N ALA A 47 -7.44 3.30 6.44
CA ALA A 47 -7.99 2.06 6.98
C ALA A 47 -8.04 2.02 8.52
N GLY A 48 -7.48 3.03 9.22
CA GLY A 48 -7.44 3.08 10.68
C GLY A 48 -6.28 2.29 11.30
N ILE A 49 -5.30 1.87 10.51
CA ILE A 49 -4.16 1.06 10.96
C ILE A 49 -3.07 1.99 11.49
N ARG A 50 -2.63 1.76 12.73
CA ARG A 50 -1.62 2.59 13.41
C ARG A 50 -0.29 1.89 13.65
N GLU A 51 -0.26 0.57 13.69
CA GLU A 51 0.94 -0.24 13.83
C GLU A 51 1.38 -0.72 12.44
N VAL A 52 2.55 -0.29 11.97
CA VAL A 52 3.01 -0.57 10.61
C VAL A 52 4.45 -1.07 10.61
N LEU A 53 4.66 -2.23 9.99
CA LEU A 53 5.98 -2.75 9.67
C LEU A 53 6.39 -2.28 8.26
N ILE A 54 7.54 -1.64 8.18
CA ILE A 54 8.15 -1.21 6.92
C ILE A 54 9.26 -2.19 6.57
N ILE A 55 9.07 -2.97 5.51
CA ILE A 55 10.05 -3.94 5.04
C ILE A 55 10.83 -3.33 3.89
N THR A 56 12.15 -3.19 4.07
CA THR A 56 13.04 -2.51 3.14
C THR A 56 14.18 -3.42 2.68
N THR A 57 14.98 -2.93 1.74
CA THR A 57 16.29 -3.54 1.43
C THR A 57 17.32 -3.17 2.47
N PRO A 58 18.43 -3.94 2.64
CA PRO A 58 19.54 -3.57 3.51
C PRO A 58 20.10 -2.18 3.21
N ARG A 59 20.20 -1.83 1.92
CA ARG A 59 20.76 -0.55 1.45
C ARG A 59 19.94 0.66 1.91
N ASP A 60 18.61 0.52 1.90
CA ASP A 60 17.73 1.68 2.01
C ASP A 60 17.14 1.87 3.43
N SER A 61 17.32 0.90 4.33
CA SER A 61 16.69 0.87 5.67
C SER A 61 16.91 2.15 6.48
N GLU A 62 18.14 2.64 6.57
CA GLU A 62 18.44 3.86 7.35
C GLU A 62 17.82 5.11 6.75
N THR A 63 17.65 5.16 5.43
CA THR A 63 16.99 6.28 4.75
C THR A 63 15.50 6.32 5.09
N PHE A 64 14.84 5.14 5.13
CA PHE A 64 13.43 5.07 5.55
C PHE A 64 13.24 5.43 7.03
N LYS A 65 14.12 4.97 7.91
CA LYS A 65 14.10 5.35 9.34
C LYS A 65 14.28 6.86 9.52
N THR A 66 15.19 7.47 8.74
CA THR A 66 15.39 8.91 8.76
C THR A 66 14.17 9.68 8.28
N LEU A 67 13.51 9.19 7.21
CA LEU A 67 12.35 9.84 6.62
C LEU A 67 11.09 9.73 7.49
N LEU A 68 10.81 8.54 8.04
CA LEU A 68 9.53 8.22 8.66
C LEU A 68 9.61 8.18 10.20
N GLY A 69 10.80 8.12 10.78
CA GLY A 69 10.99 8.00 12.23
C GLY A 69 10.36 6.73 12.80
N ASP A 70 9.81 6.85 13.99
CA ASP A 70 9.06 5.78 14.68
C ASP A 70 7.53 5.89 14.50
N GLY A 71 7.07 6.89 13.77
CA GLY A 71 5.65 7.14 13.52
C GLY A 71 4.95 7.98 14.58
N ALA A 72 5.60 8.28 15.71
CA ALA A 72 4.99 9.01 16.82
C ALA A 72 4.47 10.39 16.41
N GLN A 73 5.13 11.06 15.45
CA GLN A 73 4.70 12.35 14.91
C GLN A 73 3.30 12.33 14.28
N TRP A 74 2.82 11.17 13.87
CA TRP A 74 1.47 10.95 13.33
C TRP A 74 0.56 10.12 14.26
N GLY A 75 1.00 9.90 15.52
CA GLY A 75 0.29 9.05 16.46
C GLY A 75 0.27 7.56 16.05
N MET A 76 1.27 7.13 15.29
CA MET A 76 1.47 5.76 14.82
C MET A 76 2.67 5.10 15.51
N ASN A 77 2.88 3.83 15.25
CA ASN A 77 4.06 3.07 15.67
C ASN A 77 4.64 2.31 14.48
N PHE A 78 5.90 2.57 14.14
CA PHE A 78 6.60 1.93 13.03
C PHE A 78 7.70 0.99 13.53
N GLU A 79 7.69 -0.20 12.95
CA GLU A 79 8.81 -1.14 13.02
C GLU A 79 9.46 -1.30 11.66
N TYR A 80 10.74 -1.71 11.64
CA TYR A 80 11.52 -1.87 10.42
C TYR A 80 12.15 -3.25 10.40
N LYS A 81 11.96 -3.96 9.29
CA LYS A 81 12.66 -5.23 9.00
C LYS A 81 13.24 -5.21 7.60
N ILE A 82 14.19 -6.10 7.35
CA ILE A 82 14.93 -6.16 6.09
C ILE A 82 14.51 -7.40 5.32
N GLN A 83 14.22 -7.22 4.04
CA GLN A 83 14.16 -8.29 3.06
C GLN A 83 15.51 -8.34 2.34
N GLU A 84 16.33 -9.36 2.63
CA GLU A 84 17.69 -9.48 2.11
C GLU A 84 17.76 -9.64 0.59
N LYS A 85 16.78 -10.32 0.02
CA LYS A 85 16.65 -10.59 -1.43
C LYS A 85 15.20 -10.46 -1.86
N PRO A 86 14.94 -10.13 -3.13
CA PRO A 86 13.58 -10.02 -3.64
C PRO A 86 12.96 -11.42 -3.89
N ASN A 87 12.72 -12.17 -2.81
CA ASN A 87 12.21 -13.54 -2.88
C ASN A 87 10.69 -13.62 -3.13
N GLY A 88 10.02 -12.50 -3.38
CA GLY A 88 8.58 -12.43 -3.64
C GLY A 88 7.80 -11.72 -2.53
N LEU A 89 6.54 -11.40 -2.85
CA LEU A 89 5.69 -10.60 -1.94
C LEU A 89 5.25 -11.38 -0.71
N ALA A 90 5.00 -12.68 -0.84
CA ALA A 90 4.53 -13.51 0.28
C ALA A 90 5.59 -13.66 1.40
N GLU A 91 6.89 -13.46 1.10
CA GLU A 91 7.93 -13.47 2.12
C GLU A 91 7.73 -12.39 3.19
N ALA A 92 7.02 -11.30 2.86
CA ALA A 92 6.73 -10.22 3.81
C ALA A 92 6.01 -10.72 5.08
N PHE A 93 5.15 -11.73 4.96
CA PHE A 93 4.43 -12.30 6.11
C PHE A 93 5.32 -13.20 6.96
N ILE A 94 6.33 -13.84 6.38
CA ILE A 94 7.33 -14.64 7.09
C ILE A 94 8.26 -13.71 7.88
N ILE A 95 8.75 -12.64 7.21
CA ILE A 95 9.59 -11.60 7.84
C ILE A 95 8.82 -10.90 8.96
N GLY A 96 7.52 -10.65 8.73
CA GLY A 96 6.63 -9.94 9.65
C GLY A 96 5.99 -10.80 10.73
N GLU A 97 6.24 -12.10 10.81
CA GLU A 97 5.53 -13.03 11.70
C GLU A 97 5.49 -12.56 13.16
N GLU A 98 6.63 -12.18 13.72
CA GLU A 98 6.73 -11.69 15.11
C GLU A 98 5.94 -10.39 15.31
N PHE A 99 6.01 -9.45 14.35
CA PHE A 99 5.27 -8.20 14.37
C PHE A 99 3.77 -8.44 14.26
N ILE A 100 3.33 -9.31 13.34
CA ILE A 100 1.91 -9.62 13.15
C ILE A 100 1.34 -10.28 14.42
N GLY A 101 2.06 -11.23 15.01
CA GLY A 101 1.61 -11.98 16.18
C GLY A 101 0.29 -12.72 15.89
N GLU A 102 -0.74 -12.47 16.70
CA GLU A 102 -2.07 -13.08 16.55
C GLU A 102 -3.07 -12.19 15.78
N ASP A 103 -2.65 -10.99 15.36
CA ASP A 103 -3.51 -10.03 14.69
C ASP A 103 -3.72 -10.37 13.20
N ASN A 104 -4.76 -9.79 12.61
CA ASN A 104 -4.91 -9.76 11.17
C ASN A 104 -3.93 -8.74 10.56
N VAL A 105 -3.69 -8.81 9.26
CA VAL A 105 -2.71 -7.94 8.61
C VAL A 105 -3.25 -7.36 7.30
N ALA A 106 -2.93 -6.09 7.05
CA ALA A 106 -3.04 -5.48 5.74
C ALA A 106 -1.65 -5.26 5.16
N MET A 107 -1.43 -5.62 3.91
CA MET A 107 -0.18 -5.35 3.21
C MET A 107 -0.44 -4.44 2.02
N ILE A 108 0.43 -3.45 1.85
CA ILE A 108 0.42 -2.58 0.69
C ILE A 108 1.83 -2.49 0.09
N LEU A 109 1.91 -2.45 -1.23
CA LEU A 109 3.18 -2.25 -1.92
C LEU A 109 3.56 -0.77 -1.87
N GLY A 110 4.81 -0.49 -1.55
CA GLY A 110 5.34 0.86 -1.31
C GLY A 110 5.36 1.78 -2.54
N ASP A 111 5.00 1.26 -3.71
CA ASP A 111 4.94 1.97 -4.99
C ASP A 111 3.52 2.07 -5.57
N ASN A 112 2.52 1.65 -4.80
CA ASN A 112 1.13 1.71 -5.22
C ASN A 112 0.45 2.94 -4.64
N MET A 113 -0.23 3.69 -5.49
CA MET A 113 -1.03 4.85 -5.12
C MET A 113 -2.49 4.60 -5.46
N PHE A 114 -3.38 4.94 -4.53
CA PHE A 114 -4.83 4.86 -4.69
C PHE A 114 -5.46 6.22 -4.44
N TYR A 115 -6.42 6.59 -5.27
CA TYR A 115 -7.16 7.84 -5.12
C TYR A 115 -8.61 7.69 -5.55
N GLY A 116 -9.52 8.27 -4.78
CA GLY A 116 -10.95 8.32 -5.11
C GLY A 116 -11.82 8.48 -3.87
N SER A 117 -13.02 9.05 -4.07
CA SER A 117 -13.94 9.43 -2.98
C SER A 117 -14.46 8.26 -2.14
N HIS A 118 -14.47 7.05 -2.67
CA HIS A 118 -14.99 5.87 -1.97
C HIS A 118 -13.89 5.00 -1.35
N LEU A 119 -12.63 5.43 -1.43
CA LEU A 119 -11.51 4.63 -0.93
C LEU A 119 -11.66 4.29 0.56
N SER A 120 -11.90 5.29 1.40
CA SER A 120 -12.04 5.09 2.86
C SER A 120 -13.17 4.12 3.23
N GLU A 121 -14.29 4.14 2.50
CA GLU A 121 -15.40 3.21 2.72
C GLU A 121 -15.03 1.77 2.33
N MET A 122 -14.32 1.59 1.22
CA MET A 122 -13.84 0.28 0.76
C MET A 122 -12.81 -0.29 1.74
N LEU A 123 -11.88 0.52 2.21
CA LEU A 123 -10.88 0.14 3.21
C LEU A 123 -11.55 -0.25 4.54
N LYS A 124 -12.58 0.48 4.95
CA LYS A 124 -13.36 0.15 6.15
C LYS A 124 -14.03 -1.22 6.01
N ARG A 125 -14.75 -1.47 4.89
CA ARG A 125 -15.37 -2.78 4.64
C ARG A 125 -14.34 -3.92 4.64
N ALA A 126 -13.19 -3.71 3.99
CA ALA A 126 -12.10 -4.71 3.99
C ALA A 126 -11.55 -4.96 5.40
N ASN A 127 -11.45 -3.92 6.22
CA ASN A 127 -10.95 -4.02 7.59
C ASN A 127 -11.96 -4.72 8.54
N GLU A 128 -13.25 -4.55 8.31
CA GLU A 128 -14.33 -5.16 9.09
C GLU A 128 -14.53 -6.66 8.81
N ARG A 129 -13.98 -7.19 7.69
CA ARG A 129 -13.99 -8.64 7.41
C ARG A 129 -12.94 -9.35 8.25
N GLU A 130 -13.34 -9.78 9.46
CA GLU A 130 -12.41 -10.40 10.42
C GLU A 130 -12.01 -11.85 10.07
N ASN A 131 -12.86 -12.58 9.35
CA ASN A 131 -12.72 -14.01 9.08
C ASN A 131 -12.49 -14.35 7.60
N GLU A 132 -12.45 -13.36 6.75
CA GLU A 132 -12.22 -13.47 5.31
C GLU A 132 -11.12 -12.50 4.89
N SER A 133 -10.39 -12.90 3.87
CA SER A 133 -9.38 -12.06 3.25
C SER A 133 -9.98 -11.24 2.12
N THR A 134 -9.49 -10.04 1.93
CA THR A 134 -9.96 -9.13 0.88
C THR A 134 -8.78 -8.71 0.01
N ILE A 135 -8.95 -8.86 -1.30
CA ILE A 135 -8.13 -8.25 -2.33
C ILE A 135 -8.96 -7.22 -3.09
N PHE A 136 -8.30 -6.43 -3.93
CA PHE A 136 -8.98 -5.42 -4.72
C PHE A 136 -8.90 -5.76 -6.21
N GLY A 137 -9.93 -5.38 -6.95
CA GLY A 137 -9.98 -5.56 -8.40
C GLY A 137 -10.11 -4.21 -9.10
N TYR A 138 -9.14 -3.86 -9.93
CA TYR A 138 -9.14 -2.64 -10.74
C TYR A 138 -9.27 -2.97 -12.21
N GLN A 139 -10.29 -2.42 -12.87
CA GLN A 139 -10.51 -2.68 -14.29
C GLN A 139 -9.46 -1.95 -15.14
N VAL A 140 -8.69 -2.70 -15.91
CA VAL A 140 -7.66 -2.19 -16.81
C VAL A 140 -7.94 -2.59 -18.26
N LYS A 141 -7.33 -1.88 -19.20
CA LYS A 141 -7.44 -2.20 -20.63
C LYS A 141 -6.67 -3.47 -20.99
N ASP A 142 -5.49 -3.66 -20.42
CA ASP A 142 -4.64 -4.83 -20.63
C ASP A 142 -4.13 -5.34 -19.27
N PRO A 143 -4.68 -6.47 -18.76
CA PRO A 143 -4.34 -6.97 -17.44
C PRO A 143 -3.11 -7.90 -17.41
N ARG A 144 -2.48 -8.22 -18.56
CA ARG A 144 -1.43 -9.24 -18.69
C ARG A 144 -0.17 -8.98 -17.86
N ALA A 145 0.04 -7.75 -17.40
CA ALA A 145 1.18 -7.41 -16.55
C ALA A 145 0.97 -7.68 -15.05
N TYR A 146 -0.25 -8.07 -14.65
CA TYR A 146 -0.71 -8.14 -13.26
C TYR A 146 -1.27 -9.52 -12.92
N GLY A 147 -1.50 -9.76 -11.64
CA GLY A 147 -2.42 -10.79 -11.21
C GLY A 147 -3.84 -10.45 -11.71
N VAL A 148 -4.56 -11.41 -12.24
CA VAL A 148 -5.92 -11.22 -12.81
C VAL A 148 -6.91 -12.06 -12.06
N VAL A 149 -8.02 -11.45 -11.63
CA VAL A 149 -9.07 -12.11 -10.85
C VAL A 149 -10.41 -12.10 -11.59
N GLU A 150 -11.11 -13.24 -11.59
CA GLU A 150 -12.54 -13.32 -11.90
C GLU A 150 -13.36 -13.34 -10.61
N ILE A 151 -14.55 -12.76 -10.68
CA ILE A 151 -15.39 -12.49 -9.51
C ILE A 151 -16.80 -12.98 -9.80
N ASP A 152 -17.43 -13.65 -8.85
CA ASP A 152 -18.85 -14.00 -8.92
C ASP A 152 -19.77 -12.83 -8.50
N GLU A 153 -21.07 -13.03 -8.60
CA GLU A 153 -22.09 -12.03 -8.25
C GLU A 153 -22.09 -11.66 -6.75
N THR A 154 -21.48 -12.48 -5.90
CA THR A 154 -21.37 -12.24 -4.45
C THR A 154 -20.10 -11.48 -4.05
N GLY A 155 -19.20 -11.22 -4.99
CA GLY A 155 -17.91 -10.58 -4.75
C GLY A 155 -16.80 -11.55 -4.35
N LYS A 156 -17.01 -12.86 -4.51
CA LYS A 156 -15.98 -13.88 -4.25
C LYS A 156 -15.11 -14.12 -5.47
N ALA A 157 -13.83 -14.33 -5.26
CA ALA A 157 -12.92 -14.75 -6.32
C ALA A 157 -13.24 -16.19 -6.76
N ILE A 158 -13.40 -16.40 -8.06
CA ILE A 158 -13.63 -17.73 -8.67
C ILE A 158 -12.44 -18.22 -9.48
N SER A 159 -11.59 -17.33 -9.94
CA SER A 159 -10.27 -17.66 -10.47
C SER A 159 -9.29 -16.53 -10.21
N ILE A 160 -8.02 -16.86 -10.10
CA ILE A 160 -6.93 -15.88 -10.01
C ILE A 160 -5.69 -16.46 -10.68
N GLU A 161 -5.03 -15.66 -11.53
CA GLU A 161 -3.87 -16.08 -12.31
C GLU A 161 -2.80 -14.98 -12.33
N GLU A 162 -1.54 -15.35 -12.11
CA GLU A 162 -0.42 -14.40 -12.17
C GLU A 162 0.02 -14.19 -13.61
N LYS A 163 -0.10 -12.96 -14.11
CA LYS A 163 0.35 -12.52 -15.46
C LYS A 163 -0.04 -13.48 -16.59
N PRO A 164 -1.32 -13.79 -16.72
CA PRO A 164 -1.77 -14.76 -17.73
C PRO A 164 -1.56 -14.24 -19.15
N GLU A 165 -1.15 -15.10 -20.06
CA GLU A 165 -1.10 -14.76 -21.49
C GLU A 165 -2.49 -14.52 -22.08
N ASN A 166 -3.48 -15.29 -21.62
CA ASN A 166 -4.88 -15.22 -22.02
C ASN A 166 -5.76 -14.94 -20.80
N PRO A 167 -5.87 -13.66 -20.37
CA PRO A 167 -6.61 -13.30 -19.16
C PRO A 167 -8.11 -13.58 -19.32
N LYS A 168 -8.72 -14.13 -18.27
CA LYS A 168 -10.16 -14.45 -18.23
C LYS A 168 -11.02 -13.25 -17.85
N SER A 169 -10.44 -12.22 -17.29
CA SER A 169 -11.11 -10.96 -16.92
C SER A 169 -10.20 -9.76 -17.15
N ASN A 170 -10.75 -8.56 -17.04
CA ASN A 170 -10.00 -7.30 -17.08
C ASN A 170 -9.74 -6.73 -15.68
N TYR A 171 -9.97 -7.49 -14.62
CA TYR A 171 -9.71 -7.05 -13.26
C TYR A 171 -8.28 -7.43 -12.84
N ALA A 172 -7.39 -6.44 -12.88
CA ALA A 172 -6.06 -6.53 -12.28
C ALA A 172 -6.15 -6.46 -10.76
N VAL A 173 -5.29 -7.17 -10.06
CA VAL A 173 -5.16 -7.14 -8.61
C VAL A 173 -4.07 -6.15 -8.22
N PRO A 174 -4.43 -4.97 -7.68
CA PRO A 174 -3.45 -4.01 -7.17
C PRO A 174 -2.72 -4.52 -5.93
N GLY A 175 -1.60 -3.88 -5.62
CA GLY A 175 -0.77 -4.20 -4.47
C GLY A 175 -1.35 -3.75 -3.12
N LEU A 176 -2.59 -4.13 -2.82
CA LEU A 176 -3.27 -3.86 -1.55
C LEU A 176 -4.06 -5.11 -1.13
N TYR A 177 -3.77 -5.63 0.04
CA TYR A 177 -4.27 -6.91 0.52
C TYR A 177 -4.66 -6.81 1.99
N PHE A 178 -5.79 -7.41 2.36
CA PHE A 178 -6.24 -7.56 3.76
C PHE A 178 -6.40 -9.05 4.05
N TYR A 179 -5.58 -9.56 4.93
CA TYR A 179 -5.54 -10.99 5.25
C TYR A 179 -5.89 -11.28 6.70
N THR A 180 -6.43 -12.45 6.93
CA THR A 180 -6.53 -13.06 8.26
C THR A 180 -5.16 -13.56 8.72
N ASN A 181 -5.00 -13.80 10.02
CA ASN A 181 -3.72 -14.17 10.63
C ASN A 181 -3.08 -15.43 10.02
N ASP A 182 -3.89 -16.36 9.54
CA ASP A 182 -3.43 -17.61 8.92
C ASP A 182 -2.61 -17.42 7.62
N VAL A 183 -2.52 -16.18 7.11
CA VAL A 183 -1.63 -15.82 5.99
C VAL A 183 -0.17 -16.17 6.27
N ILE A 184 0.27 -16.13 7.53
CA ILE A 184 1.66 -16.47 7.91
C ILE A 184 1.94 -17.92 7.55
N GLU A 185 1.07 -18.84 7.98
CA GLU A 185 1.23 -20.26 7.67
C GLU A 185 1.05 -20.55 6.18
N MET A 186 0.16 -19.85 5.50
CA MET A 186 0.02 -19.97 4.05
C MET A 186 1.31 -19.54 3.34
N ALA A 187 1.89 -18.40 3.71
CA ALA A 187 3.13 -17.90 3.12
C ALA A 187 4.31 -18.85 3.31
N LYS A 188 4.44 -19.49 4.48
CA LYS A 188 5.46 -20.51 4.76
C LYS A 188 5.31 -21.76 3.87
N ASN A 189 4.11 -22.05 3.39
CA ASN A 189 3.81 -23.21 2.56
C ASN A 189 3.81 -22.92 1.06
N VAL A 190 3.92 -21.64 0.64
CA VAL A 190 4.05 -21.25 -0.77
C VAL A 190 5.34 -21.82 -1.34
N LYS A 191 5.23 -22.47 -2.51
CA LYS A 191 6.40 -22.92 -3.26
C LYS A 191 6.86 -21.81 -4.20
N PRO A 192 8.17 -21.59 -4.34
CA PRO A 192 8.69 -20.64 -5.32
C PRO A 192 8.17 -20.93 -6.73
N SER A 193 7.77 -19.89 -7.43
CA SER A 193 7.36 -19.95 -8.83
C SER A 193 8.54 -20.27 -9.76
N ALA A 194 8.27 -20.41 -11.06
CA ALA A 194 9.33 -20.55 -12.08
C ALA A 194 10.33 -19.37 -12.06
N ARG A 195 9.96 -18.22 -11.49
CA ARG A 195 10.82 -17.05 -11.29
C ARG A 195 11.66 -17.12 -10.00
N GLY A 196 11.44 -18.15 -9.17
CA GLY A 196 12.08 -18.29 -7.87
C GLY A 196 11.44 -17.42 -6.76
N GLU A 197 10.27 -16.84 -7.01
CA GLU A 197 9.58 -15.93 -6.10
C GLU A 197 8.42 -16.61 -5.34
N LEU A 198 8.23 -16.25 -4.08
CA LEU A 198 7.05 -16.59 -3.28
C LEU A 198 5.90 -15.64 -3.68
N GLU A 199 5.10 -16.09 -4.63
CA GLU A 199 4.08 -15.26 -5.25
C GLU A 199 2.89 -15.01 -4.31
N ILE A 200 2.42 -13.78 -4.25
CA ILE A 200 1.21 -13.42 -3.51
C ILE A 200 -0.03 -14.08 -4.12
N THR A 201 -0.03 -14.30 -5.42
CA THR A 201 -1.11 -14.99 -6.14
C THR A 201 -1.33 -16.39 -5.59
N SER A 202 -0.26 -17.13 -5.21
CA SER A 202 -0.38 -18.46 -4.58
C SER A 202 -1.05 -18.40 -3.19
N VAL A 203 -0.80 -17.35 -2.43
CA VAL A 203 -1.53 -17.10 -1.15
C VAL A 203 -3.01 -16.84 -1.44
N ASN A 204 -3.31 -16.00 -2.42
CA ASN A 204 -4.69 -15.71 -2.81
C ASN A 204 -5.44 -16.95 -3.31
N GLU A 205 -4.77 -17.81 -4.10
CA GLU A 205 -5.35 -19.09 -4.54
C GLU A 205 -5.74 -19.99 -3.36
N GLU A 206 -4.93 -20.02 -2.31
CA GLU A 206 -5.21 -20.81 -1.13
C GLU A 206 -6.44 -20.28 -0.37
N TYR A 207 -6.58 -18.95 -0.22
CA TYR A 207 -7.80 -18.35 0.33
C TYR A 207 -9.02 -18.60 -0.55
N MET A 208 -8.87 -18.52 -1.87
CA MET A 208 -9.94 -18.81 -2.83
C MET A 208 -10.42 -20.28 -2.71
N LYS A 209 -9.50 -21.26 -2.65
CA LYS A 209 -9.84 -22.69 -2.44
C LYS A 209 -10.62 -22.92 -1.16
N ARG A 210 -10.36 -22.13 -0.11
CA ARG A 210 -11.08 -22.17 1.17
C ARG A 210 -12.39 -21.37 1.15
N ASN A 211 -12.77 -20.78 0.02
CA ASN A 211 -13.92 -19.86 -0.12
C ASN A 211 -13.86 -18.66 0.85
N LYS A 212 -12.66 -18.15 1.11
CA LYS A 212 -12.37 -17.06 2.03
C LYS A 212 -11.73 -15.84 1.35
N LEU A 213 -11.73 -15.75 0.02
CA LEU A 213 -11.20 -14.64 -0.73
C LEU A 213 -12.32 -13.77 -1.28
N TYR A 214 -12.46 -12.57 -0.73
CA TYR A 214 -13.38 -11.55 -1.19
C TYR A 214 -12.66 -10.52 -2.07
N VAL A 215 -13.35 -9.96 -3.07
CA VAL A 215 -12.81 -8.93 -3.97
C VAL A 215 -13.64 -7.66 -3.87
N GLU A 216 -13.01 -6.57 -3.41
CA GLU A 216 -13.59 -5.23 -3.52
C GLU A 216 -13.23 -4.65 -4.88
N THR A 217 -14.22 -4.33 -5.70
CA THR A 217 -13.96 -3.76 -7.04
C THR A 217 -13.96 -2.24 -7.01
N PHE A 218 -12.93 -1.65 -7.56
CA PHE A 218 -12.85 -0.21 -7.75
C PHE A 218 -13.81 0.25 -8.85
N GLY A 219 -14.76 1.12 -8.49
CA GLY A 219 -15.71 1.71 -9.39
C GLY A 219 -15.17 2.92 -10.16
N ARG A 220 -16.02 3.53 -10.98
CA ARG A 220 -15.69 4.78 -11.69
C ARG A 220 -15.32 5.89 -10.68
N GLY A 221 -14.30 6.68 -11.01
CA GLY A 221 -13.78 7.74 -10.16
C GLY A 221 -12.72 7.27 -9.16
N MET A 222 -12.45 5.97 -9.09
CA MET A 222 -11.29 5.42 -8.40
C MET A 222 -10.12 5.29 -9.37
N THR A 223 -8.93 5.62 -8.89
CA THR A 223 -7.70 5.52 -9.67
C THR A 223 -6.64 4.77 -8.89
N TRP A 224 -5.95 3.88 -9.58
CA TRP A 224 -4.78 3.16 -9.09
C TRP A 224 -3.61 3.38 -10.02
N PHE A 225 -2.45 3.65 -9.44
CA PHE A 225 -1.17 3.75 -10.15
C PHE A 225 -0.17 2.75 -9.58
N ASP A 226 0.46 1.98 -10.46
CA ASP A 226 1.72 1.27 -10.22
C ASP A 226 2.86 2.10 -10.81
N THR A 227 3.63 2.76 -9.95
CA THR A 227 4.72 3.68 -10.35
C THR A 227 5.98 2.94 -10.78
N GLY A 228 5.83 1.80 -11.46
CA GLY A 228 6.93 0.89 -11.80
C GLY A 228 7.75 1.28 -13.02
N THR A 229 7.35 2.30 -13.79
CA THR A 229 8.06 2.79 -14.99
C THR A 229 8.21 4.30 -14.96
N HIS A 230 9.12 4.86 -15.80
CA HIS A 230 9.31 6.31 -15.89
C HIS A 230 8.03 7.05 -16.29
N ASP A 231 7.30 6.51 -17.28
CA ASP A 231 6.04 7.10 -17.74
C ASP A 231 4.97 7.06 -16.66
N ALA A 232 4.80 5.92 -15.97
CA ALA A 232 3.85 5.79 -14.87
C ALA A 232 4.17 6.72 -13.69
N LEU A 233 5.46 6.91 -13.37
CA LEU A 233 5.89 7.85 -12.34
C LEU A 233 5.54 9.30 -12.71
N LEU A 234 5.80 9.70 -13.96
CA LEU A 234 5.48 11.03 -14.46
C LEU A 234 3.96 11.26 -14.51
N GLU A 235 3.20 10.27 -14.99
CA GLU A 235 1.74 10.33 -15.06
C GLU A 235 1.13 10.48 -13.66
N THR A 236 1.60 9.69 -12.70
CA THR A 236 1.16 9.76 -11.30
C THR A 236 1.46 11.13 -10.70
N ALA A 237 2.67 11.66 -10.89
CA ALA A 237 3.04 12.98 -10.38
C ALA A 237 2.20 14.11 -11.03
N SER A 238 1.91 14.02 -12.33
CA SER A 238 1.07 14.96 -13.05
C SER A 238 -0.38 14.92 -12.60
N PHE A 239 -0.89 13.71 -12.30
CA PHE A 239 -2.23 13.50 -11.75
C PHE A 239 -2.36 14.17 -10.37
N VAL A 240 -1.44 13.88 -9.44
CA VAL A 240 -1.42 14.48 -8.09
C VAL A 240 -1.37 15.99 -8.19
N GLN A 241 -0.43 16.55 -8.97
CA GLN A 241 -0.33 17.99 -9.20
C GLN A 241 -1.65 18.59 -9.68
N THR A 242 -2.31 17.94 -10.62
CA THR A 242 -3.56 18.45 -11.20
C THR A 242 -4.67 18.50 -10.15
N ILE A 243 -4.83 17.42 -9.38
CA ILE A 243 -5.85 17.35 -8.33
C ILE A 243 -5.59 18.41 -7.26
N GLU A 244 -4.37 18.48 -6.72
CA GLU A 244 -4.03 19.40 -5.64
C GLU A 244 -4.18 20.86 -6.07
N LYS A 245 -3.72 21.22 -7.27
CA LYS A 245 -3.88 22.59 -7.80
C LYS A 245 -5.33 22.98 -8.07
N ARG A 246 -6.18 22.03 -8.42
CA ARG A 246 -7.60 22.28 -8.73
C ARG A 246 -8.46 22.33 -7.47
N GLN A 247 -8.20 21.46 -6.50
CA GLN A 247 -9.04 21.34 -5.32
C GLN A 247 -8.49 22.16 -4.12
N GLY A 248 -7.21 22.53 -4.14
CA GLY A 248 -6.56 23.20 -3.01
C GLY A 248 -6.41 22.29 -1.79
N MET A 249 -6.43 20.98 -2.00
CA MET A 249 -6.29 19.96 -0.98
C MET A 249 -5.13 19.05 -1.31
N GLN A 250 -4.43 18.53 -0.29
CA GLN A 250 -3.36 17.58 -0.48
C GLN A 250 -3.91 16.17 -0.80
N VAL A 251 -3.22 15.45 -1.65
CA VAL A 251 -3.50 14.03 -1.91
C VAL A 251 -2.61 13.20 -0.99
N CYS A 252 -3.20 12.30 -0.18
CA CYS A 252 -2.44 11.40 0.69
C CYS A 252 -1.48 12.16 1.63
N CYS A 253 -2.02 12.98 2.53
CA CYS A 253 -1.29 13.76 3.51
C CYS A 253 -1.36 13.10 4.90
N PRO A 254 -0.29 12.42 5.38
CA PRO A 254 -0.30 11.72 6.66
C PRO A 254 -0.67 12.62 7.84
N GLU A 255 -0.18 13.85 7.87
CA GLU A 255 -0.44 14.83 8.93
C GLU A 255 -1.93 15.20 9.00
N GLU A 256 -2.55 15.44 7.85
CA GLU A 256 -3.98 15.74 7.76
C GLU A 256 -4.82 14.55 8.23
N ILE A 257 -4.50 13.33 7.74
CA ILE A 257 -5.22 12.12 8.11
C ILE A 257 -5.11 11.86 9.62
N ALA A 258 -3.90 11.99 10.18
CA ALA A 258 -3.68 11.83 11.61
C ALA A 258 -4.49 12.84 12.44
N TYR A 259 -4.56 14.09 11.99
CA TYR A 259 -5.34 15.14 12.65
C TYR A 259 -6.85 14.89 12.53
N GLN A 260 -7.35 14.57 11.34
CA GLN A 260 -8.77 14.27 11.11
C GLN A 260 -9.26 13.06 11.91
N LYS A 261 -8.39 12.06 12.10
CA LYS A 261 -8.67 10.86 12.91
C LYS A 261 -8.49 11.10 14.42
N GLY A 262 -8.05 12.29 14.83
CA GLY A 262 -7.80 12.63 16.23
C GLY A 262 -6.60 11.87 16.83
N TRP A 263 -5.67 11.40 16.01
CA TRP A 263 -4.45 10.74 16.47
C TRP A 263 -3.40 11.74 16.94
N ILE A 264 -3.44 12.95 16.41
CA ILE A 264 -2.66 14.10 16.84
C ILE A 264 -3.55 15.30 17.10
N THR A 265 -3.09 16.19 17.98
CA THR A 265 -3.78 17.43 18.35
C THR A 265 -3.48 18.57 17.36
N ALA A 266 -4.24 19.66 17.43
CA ALA A 266 -3.98 20.87 16.66
C ALA A 266 -2.58 21.46 16.96
N GLU A 267 -2.13 21.38 18.22
CA GLU A 267 -0.81 21.85 18.63
C GLU A 267 0.32 21.01 17.99
N GLU A 268 0.15 19.68 17.94
CA GLU A 268 1.10 18.78 17.28
C GLU A 268 1.12 19.01 15.79
N LEU A 269 -0.04 19.14 15.14
CA LEU A 269 -0.12 19.50 13.71
C LEU A 269 0.55 20.85 13.43
N SER A 270 0.37 21.85 14.33
CA SER A 270 1.04 23.15 14.18
C SER A 270 2.57 23.03 14.21
N LYS A 271 3.11 22.21 15.10
CA LYS A 271 4.57 21.96 15.19
C LYS A 271 5.10 21.27 13.91
N LEU A 272 4.36 20.33 13.35
CA LEU A 272 4.70 19.69 12.09
C LEU A 272 4.68 20.71 10.94
N ALA A 273 3.63 21.52 10.85
CA ALA A 273 3.50 22.56 9.83
C ALA A 273 4.67 23.54 9.86
N GLU A 274 5.16 23.95 11.04
CA GLU A 274 6.27 24.89 11.20
C GLU A 274 7.56 24.42 10.52
N GLN A 275 7.82 23.11 10.48
CA GLN A 275 8.98 22.54 9.78
C GLN A 275 8.94 22.76 8.27
N TYR A 276 7.75 22.91 7.69
CA TYR A 276 7.52 23.01 6.26
C TYR A 276 6.99 24.37 5.79
N MET A 277 6.98 25.41 6.66
CA MET A 277 6.37 26.71 6.36
C MET A 277 6.90 27.44 5.13
N LYS A 278 8.10 27.07 4.63
CA LYS A 278 8.66 27.61 3.39
C LYS A 278 8.03 26.99 2.12
N THR A 279 7.22 25.95 2.26
CA THR A 279 6.55 25.23 1.18
C THR A 279 5.05 25.44 1.21
N ASP A 280 4.37 25.15 0.10
CA ASP A 280 2.91 25.19 0.05
C ASP A 280 2.29 24.06 0.89
N TYR A 281 3.01 22.94 1.04
CA TYR A 281 2.62 21.84 1.94
C TYR A 281 2.49 22.31 3.39
N GLY A 282 3.50 22.99 3.94
CA GLY A 282 3.44 23.52 5.31
C GLY A 282 2.36 24.59 5.51
N LYS A 283 2.15 25.48 4.53
CA LYS A 283 1.06 26.47 4.57
C LYS A 283 -0.31 25.78 4.56
N TYR A 284 -0.47 24.70 3.79
CA TYR A 284 -1.67 23.87 3.77
C TYR A 284 -1.95 23.29 5.16
N LEU A 285 -0.97 22.60 5.76
CA LEU A 285 -1.11 22.03 7.11
C LEU A 285 -1.53 23.09 8.14
N LYS A 286 -0.93 24.28 8.07
CA LYS A 286 -1.27 25.37 8.98
C LYS A 286 -2.71 25.86 8.79
N ALA A 287 -3.24 25.83 7.57
CA ALA A 287 -4.61 26.23 7.26
C ALA A 287 -5.68 25.23 7.74
N LEU A 288 -5.31 23.98 8.02
CA LEU A 288 -6.23 22.97 8.58
C LEU A 288 -6.60 23.26 10.03
N ILE A 289 -5.77 24.03 10.74
CA ILE A 289 -5.97 24.38 12.14
C ILE A 289 -6.86 25.62 12.17
N LYS A 290 -8.10 25.44 12.59
CA LYS A 290 -9.08 26.53 12.74
C LYS A 290 -9.05 27.11 14.15
#